data_bbeed5dd62eacb797dddca5d91f7cf2d
#
_entry.id   bbeed5dd62eacb797dddca5d91f7cf2d
#
_cell.length_a   1.000
_cell.length_b   1.000
_cell.length_c   1.000
_cell.angle_alpha   90.00
_cell.angle_beta   90.00
_cell.angle_gamma   90.00
#
_symmetry.space_group_name_H-M   'P 1'
#
loop_
_entity.id
_entity.type
_entity.pdbx_description
1 polymer ?
#
loop_
_entity_poly.entity_id
_entity_poly.type
_entity_poly.pdbx_seq_one_letter_code
_entity_poly.pdbx_strand_id
1 'polypeptide(L)'
;DARQLYAFSKEGNAISYWIHFTGTAIEDALADLPYKRTFCGQVDERMQFESLLHQLSQTHHMRGPAYLLDEGGLLLQILASLSRSVNRQESTECSEIRAAAAYLCEHFCQPLSLADCAARLHLSVSRFSHLFTKTIGVSPYQYLLRLRLDRACELLLHTELDIRHIAQLVGFDDPSYFSRLFRKRFAKTPGAFRTTYSQARSDHPASAPPVL
;
A
#
# COMPACT_ATOMS: atom_id res chain seq x y z
N ASP A 1 -10.36 -15.65 -5.72
CA ASP A 1 -9.79 -15.87 -4.38
C ASP A 1 -9.17 -14.57 -3.90
N ALA A 2 -9.87 -13.87 -3.01
CA ALA A 2 -9.33 -12.68 -2.37
C ALA A 2 -8.43 -13.15 -1.21
N ARG A 3 -7.13 -12.96 -1.32
CA ARG A 3 -6.21 -13.10 -0.19
C ARG A 3 -6.00 -11.75 0.42
N GLN A 4 -6.44 -11.59 1.65
CA GLN A 4 -6.41 -10.31 2.33
C GLN A 4 -5.41 -10.35 3.46
N LEU A 5 -4.57 -9.36 3.52
CA LEU A 5 -3.72 -9.08 4.65
C LEU A 5 -4.02 -7.66 5.12
N TYR A 6 -4.47 -7.54 6.36
CA TYR A 6 -4.70 -6.23 6.97
C TYR A 6 -3.53 -5.91 7.89
N ALA A 7 -2.85 -4.81 7.63
CA ALA A 7 -1.92 -4.25 8.57
C ALA A 7 -2.34 -2.83 8.92
N PHE A 8 -2.50 -2.56 10.20
CA PHE A 8 -2.77 -1.22 10.70
C PHE A 8 -1.45 -0.64 11.22
N SER A 9 -1.03 0.48 10.68
CA SER A 9 0.05 1.27 11.22
C SER A 9 -0.45 2.69 11.47
N LYS A 10 -0.30 3.18 12.70
CA LYS A 10 -0.61 4.55 13.07
C LYS A 10 0.70 5.29 13.31
N GLU A 11 1.11 6.15 12.40
CA GLU A 11 2.20 7.10 12.60
C GLU A 11 1.63 8.52 12.66
N GLY A 12 1.64 9.13 13.83
CA GLY A 12 1.03 10.42 14.05
C GLY A 12 -0.49 10.37 13.78
N ASN A 13 -0.97 11.21 12.86
CA ASN A 13 -2.38 11.24 12.43
C ASN A 13 -2.67 10.42 11.16
N ALA A 14 -1.72 9.65 10.64
CA ALA A 14 -1.91 8.86 9.42
C ALA A 14 -2.19 7.39 9.76
N ILE A 15 -3.23 6.84 9.14
CA ILE A 15 -3.59 5.42 9.21
C ILE A 15 -3.36 4.84 7.83
N SER A 16 -2.66 3.70 7.75
CA SER A 16 -2.46 2.96 6.51
C SER A 16 -3.28 1.69 6.53
N TYR A 17 -4.05 1.45 5.47
CA TYR A 17 -4.79 0.23 5.23
C TYR A 17 -4.23 -0.46 4.00
N TRP A 18 -4.10 -1.78 4.03
CA TRP A 18 -3.66 -2.59 2.90
C TRP A 18 -4.65 -3.69 2.61
N ILE A 19 -4.94 -3.85 1.34
CA ILE A 19 -5.82 -4.92 0.86
C ILE A 19 -5.10 -5.60 -0.30
N HIS A 20 -4.87 -6.90 -0.19
CA HIS A 20 -4.45 -7.74 -1.30
C HIS A 20 -5.67 -8.49 -1.82
N PHE A 21 -5.92 -8.37 -3.10
CA PHE A 21 -7.01 -9.06 -3.76
C PHE A 21 -6.57 -9.59 -5.13
N THR A 22 -7.17 -10.70 -5.57
CA THR A 22 -6.94 -11.29 -6.89
C THR A 22 -8.29 -11.74 -7.45
N GLY A 23 -8.47 -11.63 -8.76
CA GLY A 23 -9.67 -12.10 -9.44
C GLY A 23 -9.92 -11.37 -10.75
N THR A 24 -10.45 -12.06 -11.75
CA THR A 24 -10.69 -11.54 -13.10
C THR A 24 -11.69 -10.37 -13.10
N ALA A 25 -12.77 -10.44 -12.32
CA ALA A 25 -13.74 -9.36 -12.21
C ALA A 25 -13.15 -8.04 -11.66
N ILE A 26 -12.06 -8.12 -10.90
CA ILE A 26 -11.36 -6.97 -10.35
C ILE A 26 -10.40 -6.38 -11.38
N GLU A 27 -9.76 -7.22 -12.17
CA GLU A 27 -8.91 -6.77 -13.28
C GLU A 27 -9.72 -5.95 -14.29
N ASP A 28 -10.94 -6.38 -14.61
CA ASP A 28 -11.86 -5.63 -15.46
C ASP A 28 -12.28 -4.30 -14.81
N ALA A 29 -12.62 -4.31 -13.52
CA ALA A 29 -12.99 -3.09 -12.79
C ALA A 29 -11.82 -2.10 -12.66
N LEU A 30 -10.58 -2.57 -12.58
CA LEU A 30 -9.37 -1.76 -12.54
C LEU A 30 -8.94 -1.28 -13.94
N ALA A 31 -9.34 -1.97 -15.02
CA ALA A 31 -9.00 -1.58 -16.39
C ALA A 31 -9.59 -0.22 -16.77
N ASP A 32 -10.76 0.12 -16.22
CA ASP A 32 -11.45 1.39 -16.43
C ASP A 32 -10.94 2.52 -15.52
N LEU A 33 -10.10 2.21 -14.54
CA LEU A 33 -9.47 3.23 -13.70
C LEU A 33 -8.27 3.86 -14.44
N PRO A 34 -8.13 5.20 -14.39
CA PRO A 34 -7.02 5.90 -15.07
C PRO A 34 -5.63 5.51 -14.53
N TYR A 35 -5.58 4.73 -13.45
CA TYR A 35 -4.35 4.29 -12.79
C TYR A 35 -4.28 2.76 -12.72
N LYS A 36 -3.70 2.15 -13.74
CA LYS A 36 -3.58 0.68 -13.86
C LYS A 36 -2.70 0.02 -12.76
N ARG A 37 -1.90 0.78 -12.01
CA ARG A 37 -0.96 0.24 -11.02
C ARG A 37 -0.94 0.96 -9.68
N THR A 38 -1.26 2.25 -9.63
CA THR A 38 -1.16 3.04 -8.39
C THR A 38 -2.15 4.18 -8.41
N PHE A 39 -2.98 4.25 -7.38
CA PHE A 39 -3.85 5.37 -7.12
C PHE A 39 -3.31 6.17 -5.93
N CYS A 40 -3.19 7.47 -6.12
CA CYS A 40 -2.85 8.41 -5.07
C CYS A 40 -3.86 9.55 -5.09
N GLY A 41 -4.70 9.66 -4.07
CA GLY A 41 -5.77 10.64 -4.03
C GLY A 41 -6.34 10.87 -2.65
N GLN A 42 -7.22 11.87 -2.53
CA GLN A 42 -8.02 12.10 -1.34
C GLN A 42 -9.41 11.51 -1.55
N VAL A 43 -9.93 10.82 -0.56
CA VAL A 43 -11.29 10.29 -0.57
C VAL A 43 -12.20 11.33 0.08
N ASP A 44 -13.25 11.76 -0.64
CA ASP A 44 -14.15 12.83 -0.19
C ASP A 44 -14.93 12.46 1.08
N GLU A 45 -15.41 11.24 1.16
CA GLU A 45 -16.20 10.72 2.28
C GLU A 45 -15.33 9.81 3.17
N ARG A 46 -14.32 10.39 3.79
CA ARG A 46 -13.33 9.65 4.59
C ARG A 46 -13.98 8.71 5.61
N MET A 47 -14.99 9.16 6.35
CA MET A 47 -15.69 8.37 7.36
C MET A 47 -16.36 7.13 6.75
N GLN A 48 -17.01 7.29 5.60
CA GLN A 48 -17.66 6.18 4.89
C GLN A 48 -16.61 5.20 4.34
N PHE A 49 -15.50 5.69 3.80
CA PHE A 49 -14.41 4.87 3.29
C PHE A 49 -13.75 4.05 4.41
N GLU A 50 -13.46 4.66 5.54
CA GLU A 50 -12.93 3.97 6.73
C GLU A 50 -13.93 2.91 7.24
N SER A 51 -15.23 3.21 7.21
CA SER A 51 -16.27 2.24 7.57
C SER A 51 -16.28 1.02 6.65
N LEU A 52 -16.16 1.22 5.33
CA LEU A 52 -16.07 0.11 4.37
C LEU A 52 -14.84 -0.78 4.62
N LEU A 53 -13.69 -0.17 4.92
CA LEU A 53 -12.47 -0.92 5.26
C LEU A 53 -12.63 -1.72 6.56
N HIS A 54 -13.28 -1.15 7.57
CA HIS A 54 -13.58 -1.86 8.81
C HIS A 54 -14.55 -3.01 8.60
N GLN A 55 -15.62 -2.80 7.83
CA GLN A 55 -16.58 -3.87 7.49
C GLN A 55 -15.89 -5.00 6.75
N LEU A 56 -15.05 -4.69 5.75
CA LEU A 56 -14.28 -5.68 5.01
C LEU A 56 -13.39 -6.50 5.94
N SER A 57 -12.70 -5.85 6.88
CA SER A 57 -11.87 -6.53 7.89
C SER A 57 -12.69 -7.46 8.78
N GLN A 58 -13.85 -7.00 9.28
CA GLN A 58 -14.73 -7.81 10.12
C GLN A 58 -15.30 -9.03 9.36
N THR A 59 -15.78 -8.83 8.13
CA THR A 59 -16.32 -9.90 7.28
C THR A 59 -15.26 -10.99 7.05
N HIS A 60 -14.02 -10.59 6.79
CA HIS A 60 -12.90 -11.50 6.61
C HIS A 60 -12.61 -12.34 7.87
N HIS A 61 -12.65 -11.73 9.05
CA HIS A 61 -12.39 -12.45 10.31
C HIS A 61 -13.54 -13.38 10.70
N MET A 62 -14.79 -12.97 10.48
CA MET A 62 -15.96 -13.73 10.91
C MET A 62 -16.33 -14.90 9.98
N ARG A 63 -15.95 -14.85 8.71
CA ARG A 63 -16.16 -15.91 7.70
C ARG A 63 -17.54 -16.57 7.75
N GLY A 64 -18.59 -15.74 7.73
CA GLY A 64 -19.98 -16.21 7.66
C GLY A 64 -20.30 -16.98 6.36
N PRO A 65 -21.51 -17.55 6.20
CA PRO A 65 -21.87 -18.42 5.06
C PRO A 65 -21.71 -17.77 3.68
N ALA A 66 -21.82 -16.45 3.57
CA ALA A 66 -21.72 -15.70 2.31
C ALA A 66 -20.49 -14.78 2.25
N TYR A 67 -19.50 -14.98 3.13
CA TYR A 67 -18.41 -14.02 3.33
C TYR A 67 -17.67 -13.61 2.05
N LEU A 68 -17.48 -14.51 1.08
CA LEU A 68 -16.82 -14.20 -0.20
C LEU A 68 -17.62 -13.22 -1.06
N LEU A 69 -18.95 -13.32 -1.04
CA LEU A 69 -19.83 -12.38 -1.75
C LEU A 69 -19.85 -11.03 -1.05
N ASP A 70 -19.92 -11.03 0.28
CA ASP A 70 -19.90 -9.82 1.09
C ASP A 70 -18.58 -9.07 0.93
N GLU A 71 -17.44 -9.79 0.98
CA GLU A 71 -16.11 -9.22 0.71
C GLU A 71 -16.01 -8.63 -0.70
N GLY A 72 -16.50 -9.35 -1.71
CA GLY A 72 -16.52 -8.88 -3.09
C GLY A 72 -17.34 -7.60 -3.25
N GLY A 73 -18.51 -7.55 -2.64
CA GLY A 73 -19.38 -6.37 -2.65
C GLY A 73 -18.74 -5.16 -1.96
N LEU A 74 -18.13 -5.35 -0.79
CA LEU A 74 -17.41 -4.30 -0.07
C LEU A 74 -16.20 -3.79 -0.86
N LEU A 75 -15.45 -4.69 -1.49
CA LEU A 75 -14.31 -4.33 -2.32
C LEU A 75 -14.72 -3.48 -3.52
N LEU A 76 -15.81 -3.86 -4.22
CA LEU A 76 -16.36 -3.06 -5.32
C LEU A 76 -16.82 -1.68 -4.86
N GLN A 77 -17.41 -1.55 -3.67
CA GLN A 77 -17.78 -0.26 -3.10
C GLN A 77 -16.56 0.61 -2.79
N ILE A 78 -15.48 0.02 -2.26
CA ILE A 78 -14.20 0.69 -2.01
C ILE A 78 -13.62 1.19 -3.34
N LEU A 79 -13.57 0.35 -4.38
CA LEU A 79 -13.07 0.72 -5.71
C LEU A 79 -13.92 1.82 -6.36
N ALA A 80 -15.25 1.74 -6.24
CA ALA A 80 -16.16 2.78 -6.74
C ALA A 80 -15.95 4.12 -6.02
N SER A 81 -15.69 4.09 -4.71
CA SER A 81 -15.38 5.30 -3.93
C SER A 81 -14.07 5.93 -4.37
N LEU A 82 -13.02 5.12 -4.61
CA LEU A 82 -11.75 5.58 -5.17
C LEU A 82 -11.93 6.16 -6.57
N SER A 83 -12.71 5.50 -7.45
CA SER A 83 -12.97 5.96 -8.82
C SER A 83 -13.66 7.33 -8.83
N ARG A 84 -14.64 7.57 -7.96
CA ARG A 84 -15.30 8.87 -7.85
C ARG A 84 -14.35 9.99 -7.41
N SER A 85 -13.39 9.66 -6.56
CA SER A 85 -12.39 10.63 -6.09
C SER A 85 -11.42 11.09 -7.19
N VAL A 86 -11.24 10.29 -8.24
CA VAL A 86 -10.37 10.59 -9.39
C VAL A 86 -10.98 11.62 -10.35
N ASN A 87 -12.31 11.60 -10.52
CA ASN A 87 -12.99 12.41 -11.55
C ASN A 87 -13.20 13.88 -11.20
N ARG A 88 -12.65 14.35 -10.07
CA ARG A 88 -12.74 15.77 -9.71
C ARG A 88 -11.75 16.61 -10.52
N GLN A 89 -12.20 17.75 -11.07
CA GLN A 89 -11.36 18.73 -11.75
C GLN A 89 -10.25 19.23 -10.80
N GLU A 90 -9.04 18.72 -10.98
CA GLU A 90 -7.88 19.07 -10.19
C GLU A 90 -7.09 20.21 -10.85
N SER A 91 -6.43 21.03 -10.01
CA SER A 91 -5.43 21.95 -10.54
C SER A 91 -4.29 21.15 -11.16
N THR A 92 -3.69 21.69 -12.23
CA THR A 92 -2.53 21.08 -12.92
C THR A 92 -1.40 20.73 -11.93
N GLU A 93 -1.17 21.59 -10.93
CA GLU A 93 -0.18 21.36 -9.86
C GLU A 93 -0.46 20.06 -9.05
N CYS A 94 -1.72 19.80 -8.70
CA CYS A 94 -2.09 18.57 -7.98
C CYS A 94 -1.93 17.34 -8.85
N SER A 95 -2.28 17.42 -10.12
CA SER A 95 -2.11 16.34 -11.10
C SER A 95 -0.62 15.98 -11.27
N GLU A 96 0.26 16.96 -11.40
CA GLU A 96 1.72 16.77 -11.50
C GLU A 96 2.31 16.11 -10.26
N ILE A 97 1.89 16.52 -9.06
CA ILE A 97 2.34 15.91 -7.81
C ILE A 97 1.86 14.46 -7.68
N ARG A 98 0.65 14.15 -8.14
CA ARG A 98 0.16 12.77 -8.17
C ARG A 98 0.90 11.90 -9.18
N ALA A 99 1.25 12.45 -10.33
CA ALA A 99 2.13 11.77 -11.29
C ALA A 99 3.51 11.47 -10.67
N ALA A 100 4.06 12.40 -9.88
CA ALA A 100 5.30 12.15 -9.14
C ALA A 100 5.13 11.05 -8.07
N ALA A 101 4.00 11.00 -7.37
CA ALA A 101 3.72 9.94 -6.40
C ALA A 101 3.57 8.57 -7.10
N ALA A 102 2.92 8.51 -8.26
CA ALA A 102 2.85 7.31 -9.08
C ALA A 102 4.24 6.85 -9.55
N TYR A 103 5.06 7.80 -10.00
CA TYR A 103 6.46 7.50 -10.37
C TYR A 103 7.27 6.92 -9.20
N LEU A 104 7.14 7.49 -8.00
CA LEU A 104 7.76 6.93 -6.79
C LEU A 104 7.29 5.51 -6.52
N CYS A 105 6.00 5.23 -6.71
CA CYS A 105 5.41 3.92 -6.50
C CYS A 105 5.88 2.87 -7.53
N GLU A 106 6.16 3.27 -8.76
CA GLU A 106 6.69 2.36 -9.79
C GLU A 106 8.18 2.08 -9.62
N HIS A 107 8.94 3.01 -9.02
CA HIS A 107 10.40 2.96 -9.00
C HIS A 107 11.00 2.90 -7.59
N PHE A 108 10.21 2.68 -6.53
CA PHE A 108 10.66 2.75 -5.14
C PHE A 108 11.82 1.80 -4.78
N CYS A 109 11.98 0.69 -5.50
CA CYS A 109 13.08 -0.25 -5.31
C CYS A 109 14.44 0.27 -5.83
N GLN A 110 14.41 1.31 -6.67
CA GLN A 110 15.60 1.88 -7.29
C GLN A 110 16.21 2.98 -6.40
N PRO A 111 17.49 3.33 -6.60
CA PRO A 111 18.05 4.53 -6.01
C PRO A 111 17.31 5.76 -6.55
N LEU A 112 16.44 6.33 -5.74
CA LEU A 112 15.67 7.52 -6.11
C LEU A 112 16.16 8.73 -5.34
N SER A 113 16.44 9.81 -6.07
CA SER A 113 16.70 11.12 -5.52
C SER A 113 15.43 11.98 -5.53
N LEU A 114 15.07 12.55 -4.38
CA LEU A 114 13.96 13.51 -4.32
C LEU A 114 14.29 14.79 -5.11
N ALA A 115 15.58 15.10 -5.30
CA ALA A 115 16.01 16.21 -6.14
C ALA A 115 15.65 15.95 -7.61
N ASP A 116 15.84 14.73 -8.10
CA ASP A 116 15.48 14.36 -9.48
C ASP A 116 13.95 14.39 -9.68
N CYS A 117 13.18 13.96 -8.68
CA CYS A 117 11.72 14.09 -8.72
C CYS A 117 11.25 15.55 -8.78
N ALA A 118 11.87 16.44 -7.99
CA ALA A 118 11.57 17.86 -8.00
C ALA A 118 11.98 18.53 -9.33
N ALA A 119 13.16 18.19 -9.85
CA ALA A 119 13.68 18.73 -11.11
C ALA A 119 12.78 18.38 -12.31
N ARG A 120 12.19 17.18 -12.35
CA ARG A 120 11.22 16.76 -13.38
C ARG A 120 9.98 17.67 -13.45
N LEU A 121 9.60 18.26 -12.33
CA LEU A 121 8.48 19.20 -12.21
C LEU A 121 8.93 20.67 -12.25
N HIS A 122 10.20 20.94 -12.55
CA HIS A 122 10.79 22.26 -12.52
C HIS A 122 10.62 22.98 -11.16
N LEU A 123 10.62 22.21 -10.07
CA LEU A 123 10.46 22.69 -8.70
C LEU A 123 11.76 22.58 -7.90
N SER A 124 11.94 23.47 -6.92
CA SER A 124 12.93 23.22 -5.86
C SER A 124 12.48 22.06 -4.98
N VAL A 125 13.43 21.35 -4.34
CA VAL A 125 13.15 20.24 -3.42
C VAL A 125 12.19 20.66 -2.30
N SER A 126 12.37 21.88 -1.77
CA SER A 126 11.50 22.44 -0.73
C SER A 126 10.07 22.64 -1.22
N ARG A 127 9.89 23.24 -2.40
CA ARG A 127 8.56 23.46 -3.00
C ARG A 127 7.88 22.16 -3.33
N PHE A 128 8.61 21.21 -3.93
CA PHE A 128 8.12 19.84 -4.19
C PHE A 128 7.65 19.16 -2.90
N SER A 129 8.48 19.16 -1.85
CA SER A 129 8.12 18.53 -0.56
C SER A 129 6.89 19.17 0.07
N HIS A 130 6.76 20.50 -0.02
CA HIS A 130 5.58 21.20 0.49
C HIS A 130 4.31 20.82 -0.28
N LEU A 131 4.35 20.90 -1.61
CA LEU A 131 3.20 20.53 -2.46
C LEU A 131 2.84 19.06 -2.34
N PHE A 132 3.84 18.19 -2.31
CA PHE A 132 3.64 16.75 -2.12
C PHE A 132 2.95 16.46 -0.79
N THR A 133 3.43 17.06 0.30
CA THR A 133 2.82 16.90 1.62
C THR A 133 1.40 17.44 1.66
N LYS A 134 1.14 18.57 1.02
CA LYS A 134 -0.19 19.16 0.91
C LYS A 134 -1.16 18.28 0.12
N THR A 135 -0.69 17.67 -0.97
CA THR A 135 -1.53 16.88 -1.89
C THR A 135 -1.70 15.42 -1.43
N ILE A 136 -0.62 14.81 -0.92
CA ILE A 136 -0.56 13.38 -0.56
C ILE A 136 -0.76 13.14 0.94
N GLY A 137 -0.58 14.17 1.76
CA GLY A 137 -0.74 14.10 3.22
C GLY A 137 0.51 13.68 3.99
N VAL A 138 1.56 13.22 3.30
CA VAL A 138 2.85 12.83 3.91
C VAL A 138 4.02 13.36 3.06
N SER A 139 5.22 13.51 3.65
CA SER A 139 6.36 13.96 2.88
C SER A 139 6.79 12.92 1.83
N PRO A 140 7.44 13.33 0.71
CA PRO A 140 7.89 12.40 -0.33
C PRO A 140 8.82 11.31 0.22
N TYR A 141 9.69 11.66 1.16
CA TYR A 141 10.58 10.71 1.80
C TYR A 141 9.83 9.67 2.66
N GLN A 142 8.87 10.11 3.47
CA GLN A 142 8.03 9.20 4.25
C GLN A 142 7.17 8.31 3.35
N TYR A 143 6.68 8.86 2.24
CA TYR A 143 5.94 8.10 1.24
C TYR A 143 6.80 6.98 0.63
N LEU A 144 8.00 7.30 0.17
CA LEU A 144 8.96 6.33 -0.36
C LEU A 144 9.31 5.23 0.67
N LEU A 145 9.60 5.62 1.92
CA LEU A 145 9.88 4.66 2.98
C LEU A 145 8.71 3.71 3.22
N ARG A 146 7.47 4.21 3.19
CA ARG A 146 6.26 3.39 3.34
C ARG A 146 6.19 2.34 2.23
N LEU A 147 6.32 2.74 0.97
CA LEU A 147 6.29 1.82 -0.17
C LEU A 147 7.32 0.70 -0.02
N ARG A 148 8.55 1.03 0.35
CA ARG A 148 9.62 0.06 0.56
C ARG A 148 9.31 -0.92 1.69
N LEU A 149 8.85 -0.42 2.83
CA LEU A 149 8.52 -1.25 3.98
C LEU A 149 7.29 -2.12 3.72
N ASP A 150 6.33 -1.61 2.98
CA ASP A 150 5.11 -2.32 2.60
C ASP A 150 5.46 -3.50 1.68
N ARG A 151 6.32 -3.27 0.67
CA ARG A 151 6.82 -4.34 -0.19
C ARG A 151 7.66 -5.36 0.57
N ALA A 152 8.44 -4.91 1.56
CA ALA A 152 9.18 -5.83 2.43
C ALA A 152 8.25 -6.76 3.22
N CYS A 153 7.11 -6.26 3.71
CA CYS A 153 6.08 -7.10 4.34
C CYS A 153 5.60 -8.20 3.41
N GLU A 154 5.26 -7.86 2.16
CA GLU A 154 4.82 -8.85 1.17
C GLU A 154 5.88 -9.93 0.96
N LEU A 155 7.14 -9.54 0.74
CA LEU A 155 8.24 -10.48 0.56
C LEU A 155 8.47 -11.35 1.79
N LEU A 156 8.37 -10.80 3.00
CA LEU A 156 8.49 -11.57 4.25
C LEU A 156 7.40 -12.62 4.41
N LEU A 157 6.21 -12.34 3.90
CA LEU A 157 5.05 -13.23 4.02
C LEU A 157 4.98 -14.30 2.93
N HIS A 158 5.48 -14.00 1.73
CA HIS A 158 5.29 -14.83 0.55
C HIS A 158 6.57 -15.50 0.06
N THR A 159 7.72 -15.21 0.65
CA THR A 159 9.01 -15.78 0.24
C THR A 159 9.86 -16.20 1.44
N GLU A 160 10.79 -17.13 1.19
CA GLU A 160 11.81 -17.55 2.18
C GLU A 160 13.14 -16.77 2.02
N LEU A 161 13.13 -15.66 1.27
CA LEU A 161 14.32 -14.82 1.09
C LEU A 161 14.85 -14.33 2.43
N ASP A 162 16.17 -14.26 2.57
CA ASP A 162 16.77 -13.73 3.78
C ASP A 162 16.49 -12.22 3.93
N ILE A 163 16.52 -11.74 5.18
CA ILE A 163 16.14 -10.37 5.52
C ILE A 163 17.06 -9.34 4.85
N ARG A 164 18.35 -9.68 4.69
CA ARG A 164 19.34 -8.82 4.03
C ARG A 164 19.02 -8.66 2.55
N HIS A 165 18.68 -9.76 1.90
CA HIS A 165 18.28 -9.77 0.49
C HIS A 165 16.98 -8.99 0.29
N ILE A 166 15.98 -9.19 1.17
CA ILE A 166 14.73 -8.39 1.12
C ILE A 166 15.03 -6.89 1.25
N ALA A 167 15.88 -6.49 2.20
CA ALA A 167 16.27 -5.08 2.37
C ALA A 167 16.81 -4.50 1.06
N GLN A 168 17.72 -5.20 0.39
CA GLN A 168 18.30 -4.80 -0.89
C GLN A 168 17.25 -4.72 -2.01
N LEU A 169 16.39 -5.73 -2.14
CA LEU A 169 15.34 -5.78 -3.16
C LEU A 169 14.34 -4.62 -3.04
N VAL A 170 14.09 -4.14 -1.83
CA VAL A 170 13.18 -3.00 -1.61
C VAL A 170 13.90 -1.65 -1.56
N GLY A 171 15.19 -1.60 -1.88
CA GLY A 171 15.95 -0.37 -2.07
C GLY A 171 16.62 0.18 -0.81
N PHE A 172 16.92 -0.66 0.19
CA PHE A 172 17.75 -0.28 1.33
C PHE A 172 19.18 -0.82 1.17
N ASP A 173 20.16 0.07 1.21
CA ASP A 173 21.58 -0.30 1.18
C ASP A 173 22.06 -0.86 2.53
N ASP A 174 21.52 -0.38 3.65
CA ASP A 174 21.83 -0.83 5.01
C ASP A 174 20.72 -1.68 5.61
N PRO A 175 20.90 -3.00 5.76
CA PRO A 175 19.93 -3.91 6.38
C PRO A 175 19.64 -3.58 7.86
N SER A 176 20.60 -2.97 8.57
CA SER A 176 20.40 -2.57 9.97
C SER A 176 19.45 -1.37 10.05
N TYR A 177 19.63 -0.41 9.15
CA TYR A 177 18.71 0.73 9.02
C TYR A 177 17.31 0.27 8.62
N PHE A 178 17.21 -0.61 7.64
CA PHE A 178 15.95 -1.25 7.26
C PHE A 178 15.26 -1.89 8.46
N SER A 179 15.97 -2.73 9.23
CA SER A 179 15.38 -3.45 10.38
C SER A 179 14.88 -2.50 11.47
N ARG A 180 15.58 -1.38 11.71
CA ARG A 180 15.14 -0.33 12.64
C ARG A 180 13.86 0.36 12.18
N LEU A 181 13.78 0.75 10.90
CA LEU A 181 12.60 1.38 10.33
C LEU A 181 11.40 0.42 10.31
N PHE A 182 11.65 -0.84 9.93
CA PHE A 182 10.62 -1.88 9.93
C PHE A 182 10.05 -2.08 11.33
N ARG A 183 10.91 -2.22 12.35
CA ARG A 183 10.47 -2.33 13.74
C ARG A 183 9.71 -1.10 14.22
N LYS A 184 10.14 0.10 13.83
CA LYS A 184 9.43 1.34 14.15
C LYS A 184 8.01 1.36 13.60
N ARG A 185 7.82 0.86 12.37
CA ARG A 185 6.52 0.85 11.69
C ARG A 185 5.59 -0.27 12.17
N PHE A 186 6.11 -1.48 12.33
CA PHE A 186 5.32 -2.70 12.59
C PHE A 186 5.42 -3.20 14.02
N ALA A 187 6.13 -2.50 14.91
CA ALA A 187 6.43 -2.88 16.29
C ALA A 187 7.14 -4.25 16.45
N LYS A 188 7.54 -4.89 15.35
CA LYS A 188 8.23 -6.18 15.28
C LYS A 188 9.44 -6.08 14.37
N THR A 189 10.51 -6.84 14.67
CA THR A 189 11.61 -7.00 13.72
C THR A 189 11.15 -7.80 12.49
N PRO A 190 11.79 -7.65 11.30
CA PRO A 190 11.44 -8.41 10.10
C PRO A 190 11.38 -9.93 10.35
N GLY A 191 12.34 -10.48 11.11
CA GLY A 191 12.35 -11.91 11.45
C GLY A 191 11.18 -12.30 12.35
N ALA A 192 10.93 -11.54 13.43
CA ALA A 192 9.79 -11.80 14.31
C ALA A 192 8.44 -11.65 13.57
N PHE A 193 8.37 -10.71 12.64
CA PHE A 193 7.18 -10.53 11.78
C PHE A 193 6.94 -11.79 10.93
N ARG A 194 7.96 -12.29 10.22
CA ARG A 194 7.87 -13.53 9.43
C ARG A 194 7.40 -14.70 10.30
N THR A 195 8.05 -14.96 11.42
CA THR A 195 7.72 -16.09 12.31
C THR A 195 6.27 -16.03 12.79
N THR A 196 5.81 -14.86 13.25
CA THR A 196 4.44 -14.68 13.73
C THR A 196 3.40 -15.06 12.66
N TYR A 197 3.62 -14.65 11.43
CA TYR A 197 2.65 -14.87 10.36
C TYR A 197 2.81 -16.22 9.64
N SER A 198 4.02 -16.82 9.65
CA SER A 198 4.21 -18.20 9.18
C SER A 198 3.52 -19.20 10.10
N GLN A 199 3.54 -19.00 11.41
CA GLN A 199 2.83 -19.84 12.37
C GLN A 199 1.30 -19.75 12.18
N ALA A 200 0.76 -18.54 11.99
CA ALA A 200 -0.66 -18.35 11.71
C ALA A 200 -1.13 -19.06 10.40
N ARG A 201 -0.23 -19.26 9.43
CA ARG A 201 -0.51 -20.04 8.20
C ARG A 201 -0.51 -21.56 8.47
N SER A 202 0.33 -22.03 9.36
CA SER A 202 0.42 -23.46 9.72
C SER A 202 -0.80 -23.91 10.51
N ASP A 203 -1.35 -23.05 11.34
CA ASP A 203 -2.54 -23.32 12.15
C ASP A 203 -3.85 -23.29 11.32
N HIS A 204 -3.79 -22.81 10.05
CA HIS A 204 -4.93 -22.78 9.12
C HIS A 204 -4.53 -23.27 7.72
N PRO A 205 -4.35 -24.61 7.53
CA PRO A 205 -3.83 -25.17 6.27
C PRO A 205 -4.74 -25.03 5.04
N ALA A 206 -5.96 -24.50 5.18
CA ALA A 206 -6.93 -24.37 4.09
C ALA A 206 -6.67 -23.17 3.14
N SER A 207 -5.57 -22.43 3.29
CA SER A 207 -5.26 -21.24 2.48
C SER A 207 -3.96 -21.32 1.67
N ALA A 208 -3.47 -22.54 1.34
CA ALA A 208 -2.35 -22.67 0.40
C ALA A 208 -2.81 -22.34 -1.04
N PRO A 209 -2.03 -21.54 -1.83
CA PRO A 209 -2.35 -21.31 -3.22
C PRO A 209 -2.14 -22.58 -4.04
N PRO A 210 -2.88 -22.78 -5.12
CA PRO A 210 -2.42 -23.66 -6.17
C PRO A 210 -1.11 -23.12 -6.74
N VAL A 211 -0.11 -23.99 -6.81
CA VAL A 211 1.15 -23.73 -7.53
C VAL A 211 0.79 -23.73 -9.01
N LEU A 212 1.04 -22.63 -9.70
CA LEU A 212 1.28 -22.55 -11.14
C LEU A 212 2.49 -21.65 -11.36
#